data_6e90b453763a3dab3c167478afcda67e
#
_entry.id   6e90b453763a3dab3c167478afcda67e
#
_cell.length_a   1.000
_cell.length_b   1.000
_cell.length_c   1.000
_cell.angle_alpha   90.00
_cell.angle_beta   90.00
_cell.angle_gamma   90.00
#
_symmetry.space_group_name_H-M   'P 1'
#
loop_
_entity.id
_entity.type
_entity.pdbx_description
1 polymer ?
#
loop_
_entity_poly.entity_id
_entity_poly.type
_entity_poly.pdbx_seq_one_letter_code
_entity_poly.pdbx_strand_id
1 'polypeptide(L)'
;MLWFFGDCVQAWLTDALLTSASDLPEEVEGYVLGRGLPERMFRNMGIGAWRCPSTESPAEDFRKKFGPHGELVQGWLSIPVRSPRGSLVGVEFRRWDGEKAVRKWHAPDAAWCPLFHGEWPLALHKIWAGGDVWVVEGIFDMCIARIVPERDVVLSTGGAAMSRQHVDFVARFMAPKAAFHLTYDNDETGRRQATGFTDEKTQRHVRGVPERLQRVGVTCHVTRYAGGKDPGEIWERGGVPALRAAFRL
;
A
#
# COMPACT_ATOMS: atom_id res chain seq x y z
N MET A 1 -20.74 10.91 20.20
CA MET A 1 -21.46 9.67 19.84
C MET A 1 -20.90 8.96 18.61
N LEU A 2 -19.97 9.53 17.85
CA LEU A 2 -19.34 8.94 16.66
C LEU A 2 -18.17 7.97 16.95
N TRP A 3 -17.71 7.89 18.20
CA TRP A 3 -16.55 7.07 18.59
C TRP A 3 -16.86 5.59 18.79
N PHE A 4 -18.09 5.24 19.09
CA PHE A 4 -18.44 3.87 19.45
C PHE A 4 -18.60 2.91 18.26
N PHE A 5 -19.02 3.39 17.09
CA PHE A 5 -19.17 2.52 15.92
C PHE A 5 -17.83 2.18 15.24
N GLY A 6 -16.87 3.10 15.26
CA GLY A 6 -15.53 2.84 14.72
C GLY A 6 -14.79 1.75 15.50
N ASP A 7 -14.92 1.75 16.83
CA ASP A 7 -14.22 0.77 17.68
C ASP A 7 -14.73 -0.68 17.47
N CYS A 8 -16.03 -0.88 17.26
CA CYS A 8 -16.58 -2.23 17.02
C CYS A 8 -16.15 -2.83 15.68
N VAL A 9 -16.13 -2.00 14.62
CA VAL A 9 -15.69 -2.46 13.28
C VAL A 9 -14.20 -2.76 13.29
N GLN A 10 -13.40 -1.92 13.94
CA GLN A 10 -11.96 -2.11 14.08
C GLN A 10 -11.63 -3.36 14.90
N ALA A 11 -12.34 -3.62 16.00
CA ALA A 11 -12.12 -4.80 16.81
C ALA A 11 -12.40 -6.09 16.02
N TRP A 12 -13.55 -6.17 15.32
CA TRP A 12 -13.89 -7.32 14.48
C TRP A 12 -12.85 -7.56 13.39
N LEU A 13 -12.46 -6.52 12.66
CA LEU A 13 -11.49 -6.64 11.58
C LEU A 13 -10.09 -6.97 12.10
N THR A 14 -9.72 -6.44 13.25
CA THR A 14 -8.45 -6.74 13.91
C THR A 14 -8.38 -8.22 14.27
N ASP A 15 -9.44 -8.74 14.89
CA ASP A 15 -9.52 -10.15 15.29
C ASP A 15 -9.47 -11.08 14.06
N ALA A 16 -10.24 -10.76 13.03
CA ALA A 16 -10.24 -11.50 11.77
C ALA A 16 -8.86 -11.52 11.08
N LEU A 17 -8.14 -10.39 11.09
CA LEU A 17 -6.80 -10.30 10.50
C LEU A 17 -5.73 -11.00 11.34
N LEU A 18 -5.81 -10.93 12.68
CA LEU A 18 -4.92 -11.68 13.57
C LEU A 18 -5.09 -13.18 13.36
N THR A 19 -6.33 -13.66 13.28
CA THR A 19 -6.63 -15.06 12.96
C THR A 19 -6.07 -15.46 11.60
N SER A 20 -6.21 -14.61 10.59
CA SER A 20 -5.69 -14.85 9.24
C SER A 20 -4.16 -14.90 9.19
N ALA A 21 -3.48 -14.10 10.01
CA ALA A 21 -2.02 -14.01 10.05
C ALA A 21 -1.35 -15.09 10.91
N SER A 22 -2.08 -15.71 11.84
CA SER A 22 -1.51 -16.65 12.83
C SER A 22 -1.05 -17.97 12.22
N ASP A 23 -1.65 -18.37 11.11
CA ASP A 23 -1.40 -19.69 10.50
C ASP A 23 -1.59 -19.57 8.97
N LEU A 24 -0.50 -19.29 8.27
CA LEU A 24 -0.49 -19.22 6.81
C LEU A 24 -0.40 -20.63 6.24
N PRO A 25 -1.28 -21.00 5.28
CA PRO A 25 -1.08 -22.21 4.50
C PRO A 25 0.28 -22.20 3.79
N GLU A 26 0.92 -23.37 3.71
CA GLU A 26 2.27 -23.51 3.13
C GLU A 26 2.38 -22.93 1.73
N GLU A 27 1.36 -23.13 0.90
CA GLU A 27 1.33 -22.60 -0.48
C GLU A 27 1.29 -21.08 -0.49
N VAL A 28 0.55 -20.46 0.44
CA VAL A 28 0.45 -18.99 0.56
C VAL A 28 1.76 -18.42 1.09
N GLU A 29 2.36 -19.07 2.08
CA GLU A 29 3.68 -18.70 2.59
C GLU A 29 4.74 -18.81 1.50
N GLY A 30 4.75 -19.92 0.77
CA GLY A 30 5.63 -20.12 -0.38
C GLY A 30 5.49 -19.04 -1.45
N TYR A 31 4.27 -18.61 -1.75
CA TYR A 31 4.02 -17.50 -2.66
C TYR A 31 4.61 -16.19 -2.13
N VAL A 32 4.39 -15.85 -0.87
CA VAL A 32 4.88 -14.60 -0.27
C VAL A 32 6.42 -14.58 -0.21
N LEU A 33 7.04 -15.69 0.19
CA LEU A 33 8.49 -15.86 0.20
C LEU A 33 9.08 -15.82 -1.22
N GLY A 34 8.41 -16.46 -2.17
CA GLY A 34 8.79 -16.44 -3.59
C GLY A 34 8.75 -15.04 -4.22
N ARG A 35 7.98 -14.12 -3.64
CA ARG A 35 7.97 -12.70 -4.02
C ARG A 35 9.11 -11.90 -3.38
N GLY A 36 10.05 -12.56 -2.69
CA GLY A 36 11.20 -11.92 -2.05
C GLY A 36 10.89 -11.23 -0.70
N LEU A 37 9.73 -11.50 -0.11
CA LEU A 37 9.41 -10.96 1.20
C LEU A 37 10.00 -11.85 2.30
N PRO A 38 10.87 -11.31 3.18
CA PRO A 38 11.30 -12.02 4.36
C PRO A 38 10.11 -12.35 5.28
N GLU A 39 10.08 -13.56 5.84
CA GLU A 39 9.02 -14.00 6.75
C GLU A 39 8.70 -12.98 7.84
N ARG A 40 9.72 -12.47 8.52
CA ARG A 40 9.57 -11.45 9.56
C ARG A 40 8.79 -10.22 9.07
N MET A 41 8.94 -9.86 7.82
CA MET A 41 8.33 -8.65 7.27
C MET A 41 6.82 -8.81 7.06
N PHE A 42 6.40 -9.87 6.39
CA PHE A 42 4.95 -10.06 6.17
C PHE A 42 4.21 -10.35 7.48
N ARG A 43 4.84 -11.04 8.44
CA ARG A 43 4.28 -11.22 9.78
C ARG A 43 4.13 -9.89 10.53
N ASN A 44 5.12 -9.01 10.51
CA ASN A 44 5.04 -7.69 11.13
C ASN A 44 3.97 -6.79 10.51
N MET A 45 3.68 -6.98 9.24
CA MET A 45 2.61 -6.25 8.56
C MET A 45 1.22 -6.85 8.82
N GLY A 46 1.14 -8.04 9.42
CA GLY A 46 -0.10 -8.76 9.64
C GLY A 46 -0.71 -9.30 8.33
N ILE A 47 0.14 -9.57 7.32
CA ILE A 47 -0.31 -10.21 6.07
C ILE A 47 -0.62 -11.66 6.38
N GLY A 48 -1.81 -12.12 5.98
CA GLY A 48 -2.28 -13.48 6.22
C GLY A 48 -3.14 -14.02 5.09
N ALA A 49 -3.60 -15.26 5.22
CA ALA A 49 -4.64 -15.83 4.37
C ALA A 49 -6.00 -15.61 5.04
N TRP A 50 -6.92 -14.92 4.35
CA TRP A 50 -8.22 -14.61 4.95
C TRP A 50 -8.97 -15.88 5.31
N ARG A 51 -9.33 -15.99 6.58
CA ARG A 51 -10.21 -17.03 7.13
C ARG A 51 -11.52 -16.37 7.54
N CYS A 52 -12.63 -16.96 7.13
CA CYS A 52 -13.94 -16.48 7.56
C CYS A 52 -14.01 -16.45 9.08
N PRO A 53 -14.22 -15.29 9.70
CA PRO A 53 -14.35 -15.20 11.15
C PRO A 53 -15.64 -15.89 11.62
N SER A 54 -15.68 -16.29 12.89
CA SER A 54 -16.84 -16.95 13.50
C SER A 54 -18.05 -16.02 13.64
N THR A 55 -17.82 -14.71 13.64
CA THR A 55 -18.86 -13.70 13.77
C THR A 55 -19.02 -12.91 12.48
N GLU A 56 -20.25 -12.52 12.16
CA GLU A 56 -20.52 -11.66 11.02
C GLU A 56 -19.85 -10.28 11.16
N SER A 57 -19.42 -9.71 10.04
CA SER A 57 -18.96 -8.34 10.04
C SER A 57 -20.08 -7.38 10.44
N PRO A 58 -19.84 -6.44 11.37
CA PRO A 58 -20.80 -5.40 11.71
C PRO A 58 -20.98 -4.37 10.59
N ALA A 59 -20.06 -4.30 9.61
CA ALA A 59 -20.10 -3.35 8.51
C ALA A 59 -20.97 -3.88 7.36
N GLU A 60 -22.07 -3.21 7.11
CA GLU A 60 -23.05 -3.61 6.09
C GLU A 60 -22.46 -3.58 4.68
N ASP A 61 -21.65 -2.58 4.36
CA ASP A 61 -20.97 -2.43 3.07
C ASP A 61 -19.93 -3.55 2.84
N PHE A 62 -19.25 -4.01 3.90
CA PHE A 62 -18.38 -5.18 3.84
C PHE A 62 -19.18 -6.43 3.49
N ARG A 63 -20.28 -6.69 4.24
CA ARG A 63 -21.15 -7.85 4.00
C ARG A 63 -21.72 -7.88 2.59
N LYS A 64 -22.18 -6.75 2.08
CA LYS A 64 -22.68 -6.62 0.70
C LYS A 64 -21.60 -6.96 -0.34
N LYS A 65 -20.35 -6.63 -0.06
CA LYS A 65 -19.24 -6.77 -1.00
C LYS A 65 -18.57 -8.15 -0.96
N PHE A 66 -18.50 -8.76 0.21
CA PHE A 66 -17.69 -9.94 0.44
C PHE A 66 -18.46 -11.13 1.07
N GLY A 67 -19.73 -10.97 1.39
CA GLY A 67 -20.53 -11.91 2.20
C GLY A 67 -20.42 -11.60 3.70
N PRO A 68 -21.32 -12.17 4.54
CA PRO A 68 -21.39 -11.89 5.97
C PRO A 68 -20.07 -12.05 6.71
N HIS A 69 -19.31 -13.08 6.36
CA HIS A 69 -18.00 -13.41 6.96
C HIS A 69 -16.82 -13.18 5.99
N GLY A 70 -17.05 -12.62 4.81
CA GLY A 70 -16.01 -12.45 3.78
C GLY A 70 -15.72 -13.71 2.98
N GLU A 71 -16.74 -14.56 2.73
CA GLU A 71 -16.63 -15.84 2.03
C GLU A 71 -16.13 -15.69 0.61
N LEU A 72 -16.45 -14.57 -0.06
CA LEU A 72 -16.04 -14.29 -1.44
C LEU A 72 -14.54 -14.00 -1.58
N VAL A 73 -13.82 -13.88 -0.47
CA VAL A 73 -12.36 -13.68 -0.41
C VAL A 73 -11.68 -14.70 0.49
N GLN A 74 -12.38 -15.80 0.79
CA GLN A 74 -11.82 -16.92 1.58
C GLN A 74 -10.54 -17.43 0.93
N GLY A 75 -9.47 -17.57 1.72
CA GLY A 75 -8.16 -18.03 1.29
C GLY A 75 -7.32 -17.00 0.52
N TRP A 76 -7.86 -15.82 0.21
CA TRP A 76 -7.06 -14.76 -0.40
C TRP A 76 -6.08 -14.17 0.62
N LEU A 77 -4.97 -13.63 0.14
CA LEU A 77 -4.11 -12.80 0.99
C LEU A 77 -4.92 -11.63 1.53
N SER A 78 -4.88 -11.43 2.83
CA SER A 78 -5.44 -10.27 3.52
C SER A 78 -4.30 -9.37 3.97
N ILE A 79 -4.34 -8.11 3.55
CA ILE A 79 -3.30 -7.13 3.80
C ILE A 79 -3.93 -5.97 4.56
N PRO A 80 -3.59 -5.78 5.85
CA PRO A 80 -4.15 -4.69 6.65
C PRO A 80 -3.77 -3.32 6.09
N VAL A 81 -4.73 -2.41 6.04
CA VAL A 81 -4.48 -1.00 5.72
C VAL A 81 -4.62 -0.19 7.00
N ARG A 82 -3.58 0.53 7.35
CA ARG A 82 -3.52 1.33 8.58
C ARG A 82 -3.46 2.81 8.28
N SER A 83 -4.08 3.59 9.14
CA SER A 83 -3.93 5.05 9.15
C SER A 83 -2.52 5.45 9.63
N PRO A 84 -2.12 6.71 9.43
CA PRO A 84 -0.86 7.22 9.99
C PRO A 84 -0.75 7.12 11.52
N ARG A 85 -1.86 7.00 12.21
CA ARG A 85 -1.89 6.77 13.67
C ARG A 85 -1.77 5.29 14.05
N GLY A 86 -1.67 4.39 13.07
CA GLY A 86 -1.59 2.94 13.28
C GLY A 86 -2.95 2.24 13.38
N SER A 87 -4.05 2.98 13.42
CA SER A 87 -5.40 2.39 13.46
C SER A 87 -5.70 1.65 12.18
N LEU A 88 -6.32 0.49 12.29
CA LEU A 88 -6.78 -0.28 11.14
C LEU A 88 -7.96 0.43 10.47
N VAL A 89 -7.81 0.78 9.20
CA VAL A 89 -8.80 1.54 8.44
C VAL A 89 -9.36 0.77 7.24
N GLY A 90 -8.84 -0.41 6.96
CA GLY A 90 -9.31 -1.23 5.85
C GLY A 90 -8.51 -2.49 5.65
N VAL A 91 -8.83 -3.20 4.60
CA VAL A 91 -8.13 -4.41 4.17
C VAL A 91 -8.08 -4.48 2.65
N GLU A 92 -6.94 -4.88 2.11
CA GLU A 92 -6.78 -5.28 0.73
C GLU A 92 -6.75 -6.81 0.68
N PHE A 93 -7.55 -7.39 -0.21
CA PHE A 93 -7.56 -8.81 -0.52
C PHE A 93 -6.92 -9.01 -1.88
N ARG A 94 -5.98 -9.97 -1.98
CA ARG A 94 -5.27 -10.27 -3.21
C ARG A 94 -5.23 -11.77 -3.46
N ARG A 95 -5.53 -12.19 -4.68
CA ARG A 95 -5.31 -13.58 -5.09
C ARG A 95 -3.82 -13.87 -5.21
N TRP A 96 -3.44 -15.08 -4.86
CA TRP A 96 -2.06 -15.56 -4.90
C TRP A 96 -1.85 -16.74 -5.86
N ASP A 97 -2.95 -17.31 -6.35
CA ASP A 97 -3.02 -18.53 -7.17
C ASP A 97 -2.82 -18.29 -8.69
N GLY A 98 -2.20 -17.18 -9.05
CA GLY A 98 -1.92 -16.82 -10.45
C GLY A 98 -2.97 -15.92 -11.09
N GLU A 99 -4.20 -15.86 -10.57
CA GLU A 99 -5.17 -14.89 -11.03
C GLU A 99 -4.89 -13.49 -10.48
N LYS A 100 -4.87 -12.49 -11.35
CA LYS A 100 -4.64 -11.09 -10.96
C LYS A 100 -5.94 -10.45 -10.48
N ALA A 101 -6.36 -10.73 -9.26
CA ALA A 101 -7.52 -10.09 -8.67
C ALA A 101 -7.16 -9.42 -7.34
N VAL A 102 -7.59 -8.16 -7.20
CA VAL A 102 -7.44 -7.35 -6.00
C VAL A 102 -8.79 -6.77 -5.64
N ARG A 103 -9.18 -6.91 -4.38
CA ARG A 103 -10.38 -6.30 -3.81
C ARG A 103 -9.99 -5.50 -2.57
N LYS A 104 -10.64 -4.37 -2.35
CA LYS A 104 -10.35 -3.50 -1.21
C LYS A 104 -11.62 -3.16 -0.47
N TRP A 105 -11.53 -3.12 0.83
CA TRP A 105 -12.55 -2.53 1.69
C TRP A 105 -11.91 -1.46 2.57
N HIS A 106 -12.67 -0.43 2.83
CA HIS A 106 -12.26 0.71 3.63
C HIS A 106 -13.38 1.07 4.58
N ALA A 107 -13.07 1.23 5.85
CA ALA A 107 -14.07 1.61 6.83
C ALA A 107 -14.70 2.97 6.47
N PRO A 108 -16.02 3.09 6.49
CA PRO A 108 -16.70 4.31 6.04
C PRO A 108 -16.31 5.57 6.82
N ASP A 109 -16.03 5.43 8.11
CA ASP A 109 -15.57 6.50 9.00
C ASP A 109 -14.10 6.91 8.73
N ALA A 110 -13.35 6.07 8.03
CA ALA A 110 -11.98 6.33 7.61
C ALA A 110 -11.87 6.72 6.12
N ALA A 111 -12.97 7.02 5.45
CA ALA A 111 -12.99 7.40 4.03
C ALA A 111 -12.14 8.64 3.68
N TRP A 112 -11.79 9.47 4.68
CA TRP A 112 -10.87 10.60 4.56
C TRP A 112 -9.40 10.17 4.46
N CYS A 113 -9.05 8.97 4.94
CA CYS A 113 -7.69 8.47 4.97
C CYS A 113 -7.36 7.81 3.64
N PRO A 114 -6.32 8.24 2.91
CA PRO A 114 -5.90 7.56 1.69
C PRO A 114 -5.34 6.18 2.03
N LEU A 115 -5.53 5.25 1.11
CA LEU A 115 -4.99 3.89 1.23
C LEU A 115 -3.51 3.85 0.87
N PHE A 116 -2.68 4.54 1.62
CA PHE A 116 -1.26 4.27 1.59
C PHE A 116 -0.94 3.07 2.47
N HIS A 117 -0.27 2.08 1.90
CA HIS A 117 0.37 1.04 2.68
C HIS A 117 1.72 1.56 3.19
N GLY A 118 2.00 1.31 4.46
CA GLY A 118 3.24 1.75 5.09
C GLY A 118 3.35 1.29 6.54
N GLU A 119 4.52 1.44 7.12
CA GLU A 119 4.73 1.18 8.54
C GLU A 119 4.37 2.40 9.38
N TRP A 120 3.10 2.62 9.56
CA TRP A 120 2.58 3.64 10.46
C TRP A 120 2.60 3.18 11.93
N PRO A 121 2.90 4.04 12.91
CA PRO A 121 3.25 5.48 12.83
C PRO A 121 4.74 5.77 12.59
N LEU A 122 5.61 4.75 12.48
CA LEU A 122 7.05 4.92 12.26
C LEU A 122 7.35 5.82 11.05
N ALA A 123 6.55 5.66 9.97
CA ALA A 123 6.68 6.48 8.78
C ALA A 123 6.54 7.98 9.08
N LEU A 124 5.54 8.40 9.87
CA LEU A 124 5.39 9.80 10.26
C LEU A 124 6.56 10.32 11.08
N HIS A 125 7.06 9.51 12.02
CA HIS A 125 8.21 9.90 12.83
C HIS A 125 9.44 10.19 11.95
N LYS A 126 9.74 9.32 11.00
CA LYS A 126 10.85 9.49 10.06
C LYS A 126 10.67 10.75 9.18
N ILE A 127 9.47 10.97 8.63
CA ILE A 127 9.15 12.16 7.82
C ILE A 127 9.36 13.44 8.63
N TRP A 128 8.90 13.47 9.86
CA TRP A 128 9.08 14.64 10.74
C TRP A 128 10.52 14.86 11.18
N ALA A 129 11.33 13.80 11.19
CA ALA A 129 12.77 13.88 11.38
C ALA A 129 13.56 14.34 10.14
N GLY A 130 12.87 14.59 9.01
CA GLY A 130 13.46 15.08 7.77
C GLY A 130 13.84 13.99 6.77
N GLY A 131 13.31 12.78 6.93
CA GLY A 131 13.46 11.70 5.95
C GLY A 131 12.57 11.92 4.73
N ASP A 132 13.03 11.52 3.56
CA ASP A 132 12.29 11.59 2.32
C ASP A 132 11.27 10.47 2.20
N VAL A 133 10.28 10.65 1.31
CA VAL A 133 9.20 9.70 1.07
C VAL A 133 9.31 9.11 -0.32
N TRP A 134 9.56 7.82 -0.38
CA TRP A 134 9.59 7.03 -1.61
C TRP A 134 8.24 6.34 -1.82
N VAL A 135 7.64 6.51 -2.99
CA VAL A 135 6.33 5.94 -3.28
C VAL A 135 6.41 4.99 -4.45
N VAL A 136 6.06 3.74 -4.17
CA VAL A 136 5.99 2.64 -5.14
C VAL A 136 4.53 2.27 -5.43
N GLU A 137 4.28 1.49 -6.48
CA GLU A 137 2.94 1.05 -6.84
C GLU A 137 2.43 -0.06 -5.94
N GLY A 138 3.18 -1.15 -5.85
CA GLY A 138 2.78 -2.39 -5.22
C GLY A 138 3.14 -2.45 -3.74
N ILE A 139 2.32 -3.17 -2.95
CA ILE A 139 2.65 -3.38 -1.54
C ILE A 139 3.86 -4.30 -1.38
N PHE A 140 4.04 -5.29 -2.25
CA PHE A 140 5.22 -6.16 -2.21
C PHE A 140 6.48 -5.38 -2.55
N ASP A 141 6.40 -4.47 -3.55
CA ASP A 141 7.50 -3.58 -3.91
C ASP A 141 7.89 -2.66 -2.76
N MET A 142 6.89 -2.16 -2.01
CA MET A 142 7.14 -1.39 -0.79
C MET A 142 7.87 -2.23 0.25
N CYS A 143 7.42 -3.46 0.50
CA CYS A 143 8.06 -4.35 1.47
C CYS A 143 9.52 -4.64 1.12
N ILE A 144 9.81 -4.83 -0.16
CA ILE A 144 11.17 -5.06 -0.65
C ILE A 144 12.00 -3.78 -0.58
N ALA A 145 11.48 -2.68 -1.10
CA ALA A 145 12.20 -1.41 -1.18
C ALA A 145 12.54 -0.82 0.19
N ARG A 146 11.70 -1.04 1.20
CA ARG A 146 11.94 -0.51 2.56
C ARG A 146 13.19 -1.08 3.26
N ILE A 147 13.78 -2.16 2.74
CA ILE A 147 15.02 -2.71 3.28
C ILE A 147 16.19 -1.73 3.08
N VAL A 148 16.06 -0.83 2.11
CA VAL A 148 17.16 -0.02 1.61
C VAL A 148 17.36 1.32 2.32
N PRO A 149 16.34 2.20 2.49
CA PRO A 149 16.55 3.50 3.10
C PRO A 149 16.49 3.43 4.64
N GLU A 150 17.56 3.79 5.31
CA GLU A 150 17.60 3.81 6.78
C GLU A 150 16.83 5.00 7.37
N ARG A 151 16.92 6.17 6.74
CA ARG A 151 16.33 7.43 7.22
C ARG A 151 14.98 7.74 6.60
N ASP A 152 14.73 7.21 5.41
CA ASP A 152 13.58 7.53 4.60
C ASP A 152 12.43 6.56 4.84
N VAL A 153 11.31 6.86 4.21
CA VAL A 153 10.09 6.07 4.29
C VAL A 153 9.72 5.55 2.91
N VAL A 154 9.33 4.29 2.82
CA VAL A 154 8.72 3.73 1.62
C VAL A 154 7.23 3.51 1.86
N LEU A 155 6.41 4.06 0.98
CA LEU A 155 4.96 3.89 0.98
C LEU A 155 4.51 3.28 -0.34
N SER A 156 3.37 2.60 -0.33
CA SER A 156 2.72 2.14 -1.56
C SER A 156 1.33 2.74 -1.68
N THR A 157 0.95 3.10 -2.91
CA THR A 157 -0.42 3.51 -3.26
C THR A 157 -1.36 2.32 -3.43
N GLY A 158 -0.84 1.09 -3.38
CA GLY A 158 -1.61 -0.12 -3.63
C GLY A 158 -2.13 -0.20 -5.07
N GLY A 159 -1.43 0.40 -6.02
CA GLY A 159 -1.72 0.46 -7.45
C GLY A 159 -1.21 1.77 -8.07
N ALA A 160 -1.18 1.84 -9.40
CA ALA A 160 -0.55 2.94 -10.15
C ALA A 160 -1.18 4.33 -9.92
N ALA A 161 -2.41 4.42 -9.44
CA ALA A 161 -3.13 5.69 -9.36
C ALA A 161 -3.01 6.35 -7.97
N MET A 162 -2.36 7.49 -7.91
CA MET A 162 -2.45 8.38 -6.76
C MET A 162 -3.74 9.21 -6.86
N SER A 163 -4.72 8.94 -5.99
CA SER A 163 -6.00 9.65 -5.96
C SER A 163 -5.85 11.11 -5.46
N ARG A 164 -6.92 11.91 -5.58
CA ARG A 164 -6.95 13.26 -4.97
C ARG A 164 -6.75 13.19 -3.46
N GLN A 165 -7.35 12.20 -2.79
CA GLN A 165 -7.20 12.02 -1.34
C GLN A 165 -5.75 11.77 -0.94
N HIS A 166 -4.98 11.02 -1.74
CA HIS A 166 -3.54 10.83 -1.50
C HIS A 166 -2.80 12.17 -1.58
N VAL A 167 -3.08 13.00 -2.59
CA VAL A 167 -2.45 14.32 -2.75
C VAL A 167 -2.80 15.24 -1.58
N ASP A 168 -4.07 15.31 -1.20
CA ASP A 168 -4.54 16.13 -0.09
C ASP A 168 -3.91 15.67 1.25
N PHE A 169 -3.74 14.37 1.43
CA PHE A 169 -3.07 13.81 2.60
C PHE A 169 -1.58 14.20 2.65
N VAL A 170 -0.88 14.03 1.54
CA VAL A 170 0.54 14.43 1.42
C VAL A 170 0.71 15.91 1.73
N ALA A 171 -0.14 16.76 1.16
CA ALA A 171 -0.11 18.20 1.41
C ALA A 171 -0.29 18.57 2.89
N ARG A 172 -1.16 17.85 3.60
CA ARG A 172 -1.47 18.15 5.01
C ARG A 172 -0.44 17.62 6.00
N PHE A 173 0.08 16.42 5.76
CA PHE A 173 0.85 15.69 6.76
C PHE A 173 2.34 15.55 6.42
N MET A 174 2.71 15.70 5.14
CA MET A 174 4.07 15.48 4.68
C MET A 174 4.77 16.74 4.17
N ALA A 175 4.04 17.72 3.67
CA ALA A 175 4.63 19.02 3.28
C ALA A 175 4.87 19.90 4.51
N PRO A 176 5.91 20.73 4.54
CA PRO A 176 6.96 20.97 3.56
C PRO A 176 8.30 20.29 3.89
N LYS A 177 8.33 19.27 4.74
CA LYS A 177 9.57 18.78 5.38
C LYS A 177 10.26 17.64 4.63
N ALA A 178 9.58 16.94 3.73
CA ALA A 178 10.11 15.79 3.02
C ALA A 178 10.04 15.98 1.51
N ALA A 179 11.07 15.61 0.77
CA ALA A 179 10.97 15.42 -0.66
C ALA A 179 10.20 14.13 -0.96
N PHE A 180 9.46 14.15 -2.05
CA PHE A 180 8.63 13.02 -2.48
C PHE A 180 9.28 12.40 -3.73
N HIS A 181 9.64 11.12 -3.65
CA HIS A 181 10.24 10.39 -4.76
C HIS A 181 9.20 9.43 -5.32
N LEU A 182 8.65 9.75 -6.50
CA LEU A 182 7.76 8.86 -7.22
C LEU A 182 8.57 7.82 -7.97
N THR A 183 8.46 6.58 -7.53
CA THR A 183 9.21 5.43 -8.06
C THR A 183 8.25 4.36 -8.53
N TYR A 184 7.38 4.73 -9.46
CA TYR A 184 6.44 3.79 -10.07
C TYR A 184 7.12 2.88 -11.09
N ASP A 185 6.46 1.78 -11.41
CA ASP A 185 6.94 0.78 -12.34
C ASP A 185 7.43 1.39 -13.66
N ASN A 186 8.52 0.84 -14.21
CA ASN A 186 9.07 1.26 -15.51
C ASN A 186 8.24 0.72 -16.69
N ASP A 187 6.92 0.76 -16.57
CA ASP A 187 5.99 0.41 -17.64
C ASP A 187 5.19 1.61 -18.13
N GLU A 188 4.28 1.39 -19.08
CA GLU A 188 3.46 2.44 -19.65
C GLU A 188 2.56 3.12 -18.59
N THR A 189 1.99 2.33 -17.69
CA THR A 189 1.10 2.83 -16.65
C THR A 189 1.85 3.74 -15.68
N GLY A 190 3.00 3.30 -15.17
CA GLY A 190 3.83 4.11 -14.29
C GLY A 190 4.36 5.38 -14.98
N ARG A 191 4.71 5.29 -16.29
CA ARG A 191 5.08 6.48 -17.07
C ARG A 191 3.93 7.48 -17.20
N ARG A 192 2.73 7.03 -17.54
CA ARG A 192 1.53 7.90 -17.63
C ARG A 192 1.23 8.60 -16.31
N GLN A 193 1.36 7.92 -15.19
CA GLN A 193 1.19 8.54 -13.87
C GLN A 193 2.28 9.57 -13.54
N ALA A 194 3.50 9.34 -13.98
CA ALA A 194 4.61 10.27 -13.74
C ALA A 194 4.55 11.53 -14.63
N THR A 195 4.16 11.39 -15.90
CA THR A 195 4.21 12.51 -16.86
C THR A 195 2.84 13.14 -17.16
N GLY A 196 1.75 12.46 -16.77
CA GLY A 196 0.41 12.75 -17.25
C GLY A 196 0.14 12.17 -18.65
N PHE A 197 -1.10 12.25 -19.07
CA PHE A 197 -1.54 11.72 -20.36
C PHE A 197 -2.84 12.39 -20.81
N THR A 198 -3.16 12.28 -22.10
CA THR A 198 -4.46 12.67 -22.61
C THR A 198 -5.38 11.45 -22.57
N ASP A 199 -6.51 11.57 -21.88
CA ASP A 199 -7.54 10.54 -21.86
C ASP A 199 -8.21 10.45 -23.21
N GLU A 200 -8.15 9.28 -23.84
CA GLU A 200 -8.63 9.09 -25.22
C GLU A 200 -10.15 9.27 -25.38
N LYS A 201 -10.92 8.98 -24.31
CA LYS A 201 -12.38 9.08 -24.34
C LYS A 201 -12.86 10.51 -24.16
N THR A 202 -12.23 11.24 -23.24
CA THR A 202 -12.67 12.58 -22.86
C THR A 202 -11.84 13.69 -23.53
N GLN A 203 -10.73 13.34 -24.20
CA GLN A 203 -9.75 14.26 -24.79
C GLN A 203 -9.18 15.27 -23.77
N ARG A 204 -9.30 14.97 -22.49
CA ARG A 204 -8.80 15.82 -21.41
C ARG A 204 -7.39 15.41 -21.01
N HIS A 205 -6.55 16.40 -20.78
CA HIS A 205 -5.24 16.15 -20.17
C HIS A 205 -5.40 15.79 -18.69
N VAL A 206 -4.94 14.59 -18.33
CA VAL A 206 -4.82 14.12 -16.96
C VAL A 206 -3.41 14.39 -16.47
N ARG A 207 -3.29 15.23 -15.46
CA ARG A 207 -1.99 15.63 -14.91
C ARG A 207 -1.28 14.48 -14.24
N GLY A 208 0.04 14.44 -14.42
CA GLY A 208 0.90 13.52 -13.69
C GLY A 208 0.93 13.80 -12.18
N VAL A 209 1.36 12.82 -11.41
CA VAL A 209 1.47 12.93 -9.94
C VAL A 209 2.39 14.07 -9.52
N PRO A 210 3.59 14.28 -10.12
CA PRO A 210 4.47 15.38 -9.75
C PRO A 210 3.83 16.77 -9.93
N GLU A 211 3.13 16.99 -11.04
CA GLU A 211 2.43 18.27 -11.28
C GLU A 211 1.33 18.51 -10.24
N ARG A 212 0.62 17.44 -9.85
CA ARG A 212 -0.45 17.53 -8.84
C ARG A 212 0.11 17.84 -7.45
N LEU A 213 1.23 17.23 -7.07
CA LEU A 213 1.92 17.48 -5.81
C LEU A 213 2.53 18.89 -5.77
N GLN A 214 3.16 19.32 -6.85
CA GLN A 214 3.72 20.68 -6.96
C GLN A 214 2.66 21.77 -6.76
N ARG A 215 1.43 21.56 -7.24
CA ARG A 215 0.31 22.52 -7.04
C ARG A 215 -0.09 22.70 -5.57
N VAL A 216 0.22 21.73 -4.72
CA VAL A 216 -0.03 21.80 -3.28
C VAL A 216 1.26 22.05 -2.48
N GLY A 217 2.31 22.52 -3.16
CA GLY A 217 3.56 22.95 -2.52
C GLY A 217 4.51 21.81 -2.13
N VAL A 218 4.31 20.60 -2.66
CA VAL A 218 5.16 19.45 -2.37
C VAL A 218 6.18 19.25 -3.48
N THR A 219 7.47 19.23 -3.11
CA THR A 219 8.55 18.86 -4.04
C THR A 219 8.45 17.37 -4.37
N CYS A 220 8.35 17.05 -5.66
CA CYS A 220 8.26 15.68 -6.15
C CYS A 220 9.30 15.40 -7.22
N HIS A 221 10.11 14.37 -7.01
CA HIS A 221 11.08 13.85 -7.95
C HIS A 221 10.55 12.56 -8.58
N VAL A 222 10.74 12.40 -9.89
CA VAL A 222 10.48 11.11 -10.55
C VAL A 222 11.78 10.33 -10.60
N THR A 223 11.82 9.21 -9.91
CA THR A 223 12.97 8.32 -9.92
C THR A 223 12.64 7.09 -10.75
N ARG A 224 13.50 6.78 -11.72
CA ARG A 224 13.40 5.58 -12.55
C ARG A 224 14.37 4.53 -12.07
N TYR A 225 13.92 3.31 -11.98
CA TYR A 225 14.78 2.20 -11.60
C TYR A 225 15.82 1.89 -12.68
N ALA A 226 17.04 1.68 -12.27
CA ALA A 226 18.06 1.06 -13.12
C ALA A 226 18.01 -0.46 -12.93
N GLY A 227 17.98 -1.20 -14.02
CA GLY A 227 18.15 -2.66 -14.00
C GLY A 227 16.87 -3.50 -13.80
N GLY A 228 15.67 -2.90 -13.74
CA GLY A 228 14.44 -3.67 -13.65
C GLY A 228 13.19 -2.82 -13.87
N LYS A 229 12.05 -3.49 -13.94
CA LYS A 229 10.75 -2.86 -14.07
C LYS A 229 10.29 -2.28 -12.73
N ASP A 230 10.43 -3.04 -11.67
CA ASP A 230 9.95 -2.76 -10.32
C ASP A 230 10.96 -3.25 -9.26
N PRO A 231 10.81 -2.90 -7.99
CA PRO A 231 11.69 -3.35 -6.91
C PRO A 231 11.77 -4.88 -6.78
N GLY A 232 10.68 -5.60 -7.06
CA GLY A 232 10.64 -7.05 -7.02
C GLY A 232 11.62 -7.66 -8.01
N GLU A 233 11.54 -7.25 -9.29
CA GLU A 233 12.43 -7.72 -10.33
C GLU A 233 13.91 -7.37 -10.06
N ILE A 234 14.17 -6.18 -9.52
CA ILE A 234 15.52 -5.75 -9.16
C ILE A 234 16.07 -6.63 -8.02
N TRP A 235 15.24 -6.92 -7.04
CA TRP A 235 15.60 -7.80 -5.93
C TRP A 235 15.92 -9.21 -6.41
N GLU A 236 15.10 -9.80 -7.27
CA GLU A 236 15.32 -11.14 -7.84
C GLU A 236 16.65 -11.24 -8.58
N ARG A 237 17.09 -10.16 -9.24
CA ARG A 237 18.33 -10.10 -10.01
C ARG A 237 19.59 -9.91 -9.18
N GLY A 238 19.54 -9.19 -8.09
CA GLY A 238 20.76 -8.83 -7.38
C GLY A 238 20.60 -8.42 -5.92
N GLY A 239 19.47 -8.69 -5.29
CA GLY A 239 19.23 -8.47 -3.87
C GLY A 239 19.41 -7.02 -3.41
N VAL A 240 19.85 -6.84 -2.14
CA VAL A 240 20.06 -5.51 -1.53
C VAL A 240 21.02 -4.63 -2.32
N PRO A 241 22.16 -5.11 -2.84
CA PRO A 241 23.07 -4.25 -3.60
C PRO A 241 22.43 -3.65 -4.85
N ALA A 242 21.66 -4.44 -5.59
CA ALA A 242 20.95 -3.97 -6.78
C ALA A 242 19.86 -2.94 -6.44
N LEU A 243 19.12 -3.16 -5.35
CA LEU A 243 18.15 -2.19 -4.86
C LEU A 243 18.80 -0.86 -4.47
N ARG A 244 19.90 -0.89 -3.70
CA ARG A 244 20.63 0.33 -3.34
C ARG A 244 21.06 1.11 -4.57
N ALA A 245 21.62 0.44 -5.56
CA ALA A 245 22.00 1.08 -6.81
C ALA A 245 20.79 1.69 -7.55
N ALA A 246 19.65 0.99 -7.57
CA ALA A 246 18.43 1.45 -8.24
C ALA A 246 17.81 2.68 -7.55
N PHE A 247 17.87 2.75 -6.24
CA PHE A 247 17.39 3.91 -5.46
C PHE A 247 18.48 5.01 -5.32
N ARG A 248 19.67 4.80 -5.87
CA ARG A 248 20.82 5.74 -5.77
C ARG A 248 21.21 6.12 -4.33
N LEU A 249 21.19 5.12 -3.46
CA LEU A 249 21.52 5.24 -2.02
C LEU A 249 22.92 4.69 -1.72
#